data_e9a66faadc7ae581df2bfcec6865bea4
#
_entry.id   e9a66faadc7ae581df2bfcec6865bea4
#
_cell.length_a   1.000
_cell.length_b   1.000
_cell.length_c   1.000
_cell.angle_alpha   90.00
_cell.angle_beta   90.00
_cell.angle_gamma   90.00
#
_symmetry.space_group_name_H-M   'P 1'
#
loop_
_entity.id
_entity.type
_entity.pdbx_description
1 polymer ?
#
loop_
_entity_poly.entity_id
_entity_poly.type
_entity_poly.pdbx_seq_one_letter_code
_entity_poly.pdbx_strand_id
1 'polypeptide(L)'
;MTSRSPLATHSTLPLDRVTTTFELPGHRVVRNLGVVRGIVVRSRNIVGTFVAGLQTLFGGNITLWTEMCEQARREAFELMALHARQIGANAVIGARYDATEISAGVTEVLCYGTAVVVEPT
;
A
#
# COMPACT_ATOMS: atom_id res chain seq x y z
N MET A 1 -3.52 -24.51 15.56
CA MET A 1 -3.15 -23.38 14.72
C MET A 1 -4.32 -22.89 13.91
N THR A 2 -4.65 -21.68 14.04
CA THR A 2 -5.76 -21.13 13.30
C THR A 2 -5.40 -20.97 11.82
N SER A 3 -6.30 -21.39 10.98
CA SER A 3 -6.10 -21.24 9.54
C SER A 3 -6.69 -19.90 9.12
N ARG A 4 -5.99 -18.84 9.36
CA ARG A 4 -6.39 -17.56 8.83
C ARG A 4 -5.64 -17.29 7.55
N SER A 5 -6.26 -16.52 6.67
CA SER A 5 -5.54 -16.09 5.49
C SER A 5 -4.39 -15.18 5.93
N PRO A 6 -3.28 -15.18 5.21
CA PRO A 6 -2.18 -14.28 5.53
C PRO A 6 -2.63 -12.82 5.60
N LEU A 7 -3.55 -12.42 4.73
CA LEU A 7 -4.06 -11.06 4.73
C LEU A 7 -4.82 -10.73 6.01
N ALA A 8 -5.63 -11.66 6.50
CA ALA A 8 -6.39 -11.44 7.72
C ALA A 8 -5.50 -11.44 8.96
N THR A 9 -4.38 -12.16 8.93
CA THR A 9 -3.52 -12.34 10.08
C THR A 9 -2.34 -11.39 10.10
N HIS A 10 -1.79 -11.08 8.92
CA HIS A 10 -0.54 -10.33 8.81
C HIS A 10 -0.63 -9.17 7.85
N SER A 11 -1.84 -8.79 7.50
CA SER A 11 -2.05 -7.90 6.38
C SER A 11 -1.51 -6.50 6.57
N THR A 12 -1.61 -5.97 7.80
CA THR A 12 -1.29 -4.57 7.98
C THR A 12 -0.54 -4.35 9.29
N LEU A 13 0.35 -3.36 9.25
CA LEU A 13 0.88 -2.73 10.45
C LEU A 13 -0.10 -1.66 10.90
N PRO A 14 -0.16 -1.34 12.19
CA PRO A 14 -0.96 -0.21 12.64
C PRO A 14 -0.54 1.06 11.91
N LEU A 15 -1.51 1.94 11.60
CA LEU A 15 -1.22 3.18 10.87
C LEU A 15 -0.19 4.06 11.56
N ASP A 16 -0.14 4.02 12.89
CA ASP A 16 0.83 4.79 13.66
C ASP A 16 2.24 4.22 13.56
N ARG A 17 2.41 3.07 12.93
CA ARG A 17 3.70 2.43 12.72
C ARG A 17 4.20 2.54 11.29
N VAL A 18 3.47 3.23 10.42
CA VAL A 18 3.90 3.52 9.06
C VAL A 18 3.94 5.02 8.90
N THR A 19 5.10 5.54 8.52
CA THR A 19 5.27 6.99 8.41
C THR A 19 6.09 7.34 7.17
N THR A 20 5.85 8.54 6.66
CA THR A 20 6.64 9.09 5.55
C THR A 20 7.93 9.73 6.05
N THR A 21 8.04 9.98 7.34
CA THR A 21 9.27 10.52 7.93
C THR A 21 10.29 9.42 8.11
N PHE A 22 11.54 9.80 8.38
CA PHE A 22 12.62 8.83 8.59
C PHE A 22 12.77 8.42 10.03
N GLU A 23 11.95 8.97 10.91
CA GLU A 23 11.93 8.62 12.32
C GLU A 23 10.50 8.41 12.75
N LEU A 24 10.32 7.53 13.72
CA LEU A 24 9.00 7.29 14.33
C LEU A 24 9.03 7.87 15.74
N PRO A 25 8.28 8.95 16.00
CA PRO A 25 8.30 9.60 17.31
C PRO A 25 8.01 8.61 18.43
N GLY A 26 8.77 8.73 19.53
CA GLY A 26 8.60 7.84 20.67
C GLY A 26 9.24 6.48 20.51
N HIS A 27 9.93 6.26 19.41
CA HIS A 27 10.57 4.97 19.11
C HIS A 27 11.96 5.19 18.58
N ARG A 28 12.79 4.15 18.69
CA ARG A 28 14.10 4.16 18.05
C ARG A 28 14.22 2.92 17.17
N VAL A 29 14.92 3.05 16.08
CA VAL A 29 15.19 1.95 15.17
C VAL A 29 16.32 1.10 15.74
N VAL A 30 16.06 -0.18 15.93
CA VAL A 30 17.08 -1.12 16.42
C VAL A 30 17.56 -2.06 15.34
N ARG A 31 16.80 -2.23 14.25
CA ARG A 31 17.22 -3.05 13.11
C ARG A 31 16.61 -2.48 11.85
N ASN A 32 17.42 -2.44 10.80
CA ASN A 32 16.98 -2.10 9.46
C ASN A 32 16.84 -3.39 8.66
N LEU A 33 15.65 -3.66 8.15
CA LEU A 33 15.36 -4.89 7.42
C LEU A 33 15.34 -4.69 5.90
N GLY A 34 15.53 -3.44 5.46
CA GLY A 34 15.62 -3.14 4.05
C GLY A 34 14.34 -2.62 3.45
N VAL A 35 14.35 -2.47 2.15
CA VAL A 35 13.24 -1.88 1.40
C VAL A 35 12.12 -2.91 1.22
N VAL A 36 10.91 -2.48 1.48
CA VAL A 36 9.70 -3.25 1.21
C VAL A 36 8.82 -2.48 0.25
N ARG A 37 7.98 -3.21 -0.48
CA ARG A 37 7.10 -2.57 -1.45
C ARG A 37 5.84 -3.38 -1.67
N GLY A 38 4.81 -2.67 -2.15
CA GLY A 38 3.61 -3.26 -2.70
C GLY A 38 3.36 -2.67 -4.07
N ILE A 39 3.02 -3.50 -5.03
CA ILE A 39 2.82 -3.09 -6.42
C ILE A 39 1.44 -3.53 -6.87
N VAL A 40 0.73 -2.60 -7.49
CA VAL A 40 -0.58 -2.85 -8.10
C VAL A 40 -0.51 -2.36 -9.54
N VAL A 41 -0.95 -3.19 -10.47
CA VAL A 41 -0.97 -2.82 -11.88
C VAL A 41 -2.42 -2.74 -12.33
N ARG A 42 -2.78 -1.66 -12.99
CA ARG A 42 -4.13 -1.44 -13.54
C ARG A 42 -4.03 -1.19 -15.03
N SER A 43 -4.81 -1.93 -15.79
CA SER A 43 -4.87 -1.73 -17.24
C SER A 43 -6.05 -0.82 -17.58
N ARG A 44 -5.95 -0.16 -18.75
CA ARG A 44 -7.03 0.69 -19.24
C ARG A 44 -8.34 -0.08 -19.34
N ASN A 45 -8.30 -1.32 -19.80
CA ASN A 45 -9.50 -2.12 -19.97
C ASN A 45 -10.21 -2.38 -18.65
N ILE A 46 -9.44 -2.76 -17.62
CA ILE A 46 -10.01 -2.99 -16.29
C ILE A 46 -10.54 -1.67 -15.71
N VAL A 47 -9.78 -0.60 -15.86
CA VAL A 47 -10.17 0.73 -15.40
C VAL A 47 -11.47 1.17 -16.08
N GLY A 48 -11.53 1.02 -17.41
CA GLY A 48 -12.72 1.39 -18.16
C GLY A 48 -13.96 0.62 -17.73
N THR A 49 -13.82 -0.68 -17.52
CA THR A 49 -14.92 -1.52 -17.06
C THR A 49 -15.40 -1.09 -15.68
N PHE A 50 -14.47 -0.81 -14.79
CA PHE A 50 -14.80 -0.36 -13.44
C PHE A 50 -15.57 0.97 -13.48
N VAL A 51 -15.06 1.93 -14.23
CA VAL A 51 -15.69 3.25 -14.35
C VAL A 51 -17.06 3.13 -14.97
N ALA A 52 -17.20 2.35 -16.04
CA ALA A 52 -18.48 2.18 -16.69
C ALA A 52 -19.54 1.57 -15.73
N GLY A 53 -19.13 0.59 -14.94
CA GLY A 53 -20.02 -0.01 -13.96
C GLY A 53 -20.45 0.99 -12.90
N LEU A 54 -19.54 1.79 -12.39
CA LEU A 54 -19.85 2.79 -11.38
C LEU A 54 -20.71 3.93 -11.94
N GLN A 55 -20.44 4.34 -13.16
CA GLN A 55 -21.24 5.40 -13.80
C GLN A 55 -22.71 5.00 -13.91
N THR A 56 -22.97 3.73 -14.13
CA THR A 56 -24.33 3.23 -14.16
C THR A 56 -25.05 3.50 -12.84
N LEU A 57 -24.32 3.41 -11.73
CA LEU A 57 -24.91 3.59 -10.41
C LEU A 57 -24.94 5.04 -9.97
N PHE A 58 -23.90 5.81 -10.26
CA PHE A 58 -23.72 7.13 -9.66
C PHE A 58 -23.78 8.28 -10.65
N GLY A 59 -23.52 8.01 -11.91
CA GLY A 59 -23.56 9.06 -12.94
C GLY A 59 -22.47 10.10 -12.88
N GLY A 60 -21.60 10.06 -11.87
CA GLY A 60 -20.47 10.99 -11.75
C GLY A 60 -19.22 10.40 -12.34
N ASN A 61 -18.23 11.26 -12.63
CA ASN A 61 -16.97 10.80 -13.19
C ASN A 61 -15.78 11.11 -12.31
N ILE A 62 -15.66 12.33 -11.78
CA ILE A 62 -14.49 12.72 -10.97
C ILE A 62 -14.41 11.89 -9.69
N THR A 63 -15.54 11.72 -9.02
CA THR A 63 -15.60 10.92 -7.79
C THR A 63 -15.21 9.47 -8.07
N LEU A 64 -15.63 8.93 -9.21
CA LEU A 64 -15.29 7.56 -9.57
C LEU A 64 -13.81 7.39 -9.82
N TRP A 65 -13.18 8.35 -10.50
CA TRP A 65 -11.74 8.31 -10.71
C TRP A 65 -10.98 8.40 -9.39
N THR A 66 -11.45 9.25 -8.49
CA THR A 66 -10.84 9.38 -7.17
C THR A 66 -10.93 8.06 -6.39
N GLU A 67 -12.10 7.42 -6.43
CA GLU A 67 -12.29 6.14 -5.75
C GLU A 67 -11.35 5.08 -6.29
N MET A 68 -11.17 5.04 -7.61
CA MET A 68 -10.25 4.07 -8.22
C MET A 68 -8.81 4.31 -7.79
N CYS A 69 -8.39 5.56 -7.77
CA CYS A 69 -7.04 5.89 -7.34
C CYS A 69 -6.83 5.53 -5.87
N GLU A 70 -7.83 5.82 -5.03
CA GLU A 70 -7.74 5.48 -3.62
C GLU A 70 -7.68 3.98 -3.41
N GLN A 71 -8.45 3.22 -4.18
CA GLN A 71 -8.43 1.77 -4.08
C GLN A 71 -7.06 1.20 -4.47
N ALA A 72 -6.50 1.67 -5.57
CA ALA A 72 -5.19 1.20 -6.02
C ALA A 72 -4.10 1.52 -5.00
N ARG A 73 -4.15 2.72 -4.42
CA ARG A 73 -3.16 3.12 -3.41
C ARG A 73 -3.33 2.32 -2.14
N ARG A 74 -4.55 2.06 -1.73
CA ARG A 74 -4.81 1.24 -0.54
C ARG A 74 -4.28 -0.17 -0.73
N GLU A 75 -4.50 -0.77 -1.89
CA GLU A 75 -3.99 -2.11 -2.17
C GLU A 75 -2.47 -2.14 -2.16
N ALA A 76 -1.83 -1.15 -2.78
CA ALA A 76 -0.37 -1.09 -2.80
C ALA A 76 0.18 -0.91 -1.38
N PHE A 77 -0.46 -0.08 -0.57
CA PHE A 77 -0.07 0.12 0.82
C PHE A 77 -0.19 -1.17 1.62
N GLU A 78 -1.31 -1.88 1.47
CA GLU A 78 -1.54 -3.12 2.21
C GLU A 78 -0.55 -4.20 1.81
N LEU A 79 -0.17 -4.27 0.54
CA LEU A 79 0.84 -5.22 0.09
C LEU A 79 2.22 -4.88 0.65
N MET A 80 2.56 -3.59 0.72
CA MET A 80 3.81 -3.17 1.34
C MET A 80 3.83 -3.54 2.82
N ALA A 81 2.74 -3.27 3.53
CA ALA A 81 2.64 -3.58 4.96
C ALA A 81 2.73 -5.08 5.19
N LEU A 82 2.09 -5.86 4.34
CA LEU A 82 2.19 -7.32 4.42
C LEU A 82 3.63 -7.79 4.22
N HIS A 83 4.32 -7.25 3.23
CA HIS A 83 5.72 -7.59 2.98
C HIS A 83 6.56 -7.26 4.21
N ALA A 84 6.36 -6.10 4.81
CA ALA A 84 7.10 -5.71 6.01
C ALA A 84 6.85 -6.69 7.16
N ARG A 85 5.60 -7.08 7.36
CA ARG A 85 5.25 -8.05 8.40
C ARG A 85 5.90 -9.40 8.15
N GLN A 86 5.93 -9.84 6.91
CA GLN A 86 6.48 -11.14 6.54
C GLN A 86 7.97 -11.26 6.85
N ILE A 87 8.69 -10.15 6.77
CA ILE A 87 10.14 -10.17 7.07
C ILE A 87 10.46 -9.76 8.50
N GLY A 88 9.44 -9.61 9.34
CA GLY A 88 9.62 -9.43 10.77
C GLY A 88 9.66 -7.98 11.25
N ALA A 89 9.26 -7.03 10.41
CA ALA A 89 9.23 -5.63 10.80
C ALA A 89 8.04 -5.32 11.70
N ASN A 90 8.19 -4.32 12.54
CA ASN A 90 7.06 -3.76 13.29
C ASN A 90 6.81 -2.30 12.96
N ALA A 91 7.53 -1.75 11.99
CA ALA A 91 7.29 -0.39 11.50
C ALA A 91 7.87 -0.23 10.10
N VAL A 92 7.38 0.78 9.39
CA VAL A 92 7.92 1.19 8.09
C VAL A 92 8.12 2.70 8.15
N ILE A 93 9.32 3.14 7.83
CA ILE A 93 9.68 4.55 7.78
C ILE A 93 9.98 4.96 6.34
N GLY A 94 9.88 6.24 6.07
CA GLY A 94 10.17 6.77 4.74
C GLY A 94 9.23 6.26 3.67
N ALA A 95 7.97 5.99 4.02
CA ALA A 95 7.01 5.44 3.08
C ALA A 95 6.69 6.45 1.97
N ARG A 96 6.58 5.95 0.75
CA ARG A 96 6.32 6.77 -0.44
C ARG A 96 5.41 6.02 -1.38
N TYR A 97 4.70 6.78 -2.19
CA TYR A 97 3.96 6.26 -3.33
C TYR A 97 4.60 6.75 -4.60
N ASP A 98 4.47 5.95 -5.63
CA ASP A 98 4.87 6.32 -6.98
C ASP A 98 3.89 5.69 -7.95
N ALA A 99 3.63 6.36 -9.05
CA ALA A 99 2.73 5.85 -10.08
C ALA A 99 3.36 6.12 -11.43
N THR A 100 3.46 5.07 -12.23
CA THR A 100 4.15 5.15 -13.52
C THR A 100 3.36 4.40 -14.57
N GLU A 101 3.19 5.03 -15.73
CA GLU A 101 2.64 4.32 -16.88
C GLU A 101 3.76 3.49 -17.49
N ILE A 102 3.63 2.17 -17.38
CA ILE A 102 4.68 1.24 -17.84
C ILE A 102 4.45 0.78 -19.27
N SER A 103 3.26 0.99 -19.78
CA SER A 103 2.89 0.69 -21.16
C SER A 103 1.63 1.50 -21.45
N ALA A 104 1.29 1.64 -22.72
CA ALA A 104 0.11 2.41 -23.09
C ALA A 104 -1.13 1.87 -22.38
N GLY A 105 -1.75 2.69 -21.54
CA GLY A 105 -2.94 2.32 -20.79
C GLY A 105 -2.71 1.36 -19.64
N VAL A 106 -1.46 1.15 -19.23
CA VAL A 106 -1.14 0.27 -18.10
C VAL A 106 -0.32 1.07 -17.09
N THR A 107 -0.85 1.21 -15.89
CA THR A 107 -0.22 2.00 -14.83
C THR A 107 0.17 1.11 -13.66
N GLU A 108 1.38 1.30 -13.17
CA GLU A 108 1.86 0.69 -11.94
C GLU A 108 1.67 1.69 -10.81
N VAL A 109 1.11 1.23 -9.69
CA VAL A 109 1.09 1.99 -8.45
C VAL A 109 2.00 1.27 -7.46
N LEU A 110 2.99 1.99 -6.98
CA LEU A 110 4.01 1.46 -6.08
C LEU A 110 3.91 2.16 -4.74
N CYS A 111 3.88 1.38 -3.66
CA CYS A 111 4.07 1.91 -2.31
C CYS A 111 5.31 1.23 -1.74
N TYR A 112 6.25 2.00 -1.22
CA TYR A 112 7.50 1.45 -0.73
C TYR A 112 8.00 2.23 0.47
N GLY A 113 8.91 1.61 1.20
CA GLY A 113 9.53 2.24 2.36
C GLY A 113 10.59 1.33 2.94
N THR A 114 11.12 1.73 4.09
CA THR A 114 12.13 0.95 4.80
C THR A 114 11.48 0.23 5.97
N ALA A 115 11.54 -1.09 5.93
CA ALA A 115 11.03 -1.92 7.02
C ALA A 115 12.06 -1.93 8.14
N VAL A 116 11.60 -1.69 9.36
CA VAL A 116 12.48 -1.61 10.53
C VAL A 116 11.85 -2.30 11.73
N VAL A 117 12.69 -2.65 12.68
CA VAL A 117 12.25 -3.02 14.01
C VAL A 117 12.53 -1.84 14.91
N VAL A 118 11.51 -1.37 15.61
CA VAL A 118 11.62 -0.25 16.53
C VAL A 118 11.26 -0.68 17.93
N GLU A 119 11.78 0.05 18.91
CA GLU A 119 11.47 -0.12 20.33
C GLU A 119 11.08 1.24 20.90
N PRO A 120 10.20 1.27 21.91
CA PRO A 120 9.89 2.53 22.59
C PRO A 120 11.13 3.12 23.20
N THR A 121 11.22 4.44 23.14
CA THR A 121 12.31 5.16 23.79
C THR A 121 12.08 5.39 25.27
#